data_c34a791bdf2e9edfb7d1e61cecd4d0e4
#
_entry.id   c34a791bdf2e9edfb7d1e61cecd4d0e4
#
_cell.length_a   1.000
_cell.length_b   1.000
_cell.length_c   1.000
_cell.angle_alpha   90.00
_cell.angle_beta   90.00
_cell.angle_gamma   90.00
#
_symmetry.space_group_name_H-M   'P 1'
#
loop_
_entity.id
_entity.type
_entity.pdbx_description
1 polymer ?
#
loop_
_entity_poly.entity_id
_entity_poly.type
_entity_poly.pdbx_seq_one_letter_code
_entity_poly.pdbx_strand_id
1 'polypeptide(L)'
;CNHQHAMEIWSYIQEHDNGITNFHFEISADLLNGEELALLAKMRPGLVQLEIGVQSTNLQTLEAVRRHTNLDKLRHAVVRIHSEYNIHVHLDLIAGLPYEDMGSFIRSFNDVYSMRPQQLQLGFLKVLKGSYLEEMAQTYGIVYQNCPPYEVLYTKWLSYGDIIRLKRVEEMVELYYNSNQFTHLIPVLQSRFENPFAMYDKLADFYHEKGYFVHTPARAYR
;
A
#
# COMPACT_ATOMS: atom_id res chain seq x y z
N CYS A 1 1.86 -21.24 1.89
CA CYS A 1 1.17 -20.83 3.12
C CYS A 1 0.82 -22.07 3.94
N ASN A 2 1.05 -22.06 5.25
CA ASN A 2 0.61 -23.13 6.13
C ASN A 2 -0.65 -22.69 6.88
N HIS A 3 -1.81 -22.96 6.30
CA HIS A 3 -3.12 -22.58 6.86
C HIS A 3 -3.35 -23.13 8.28
N GLN A 4 -2.88 -24.35 8.55
CA GLN A 4 -3.01 -24.95 9.87
C GLN A 4 -2.26 -24.13 10.94
N HIS A 5 -1.01 -23.73 10.68
CA HIS A 5 -0.26 -22.89 11.61
C HIS A 5 -0.87 -21.50 11.79
N ALA A 6 -1.40 -20.89 10.73
CA ALA A 6 -2.08 -19.60 10.83
C ALA A 6 -3.31 -19.72 11.75
N MET A 7 -4.13 -20.75 11.55
CA MET A 7 -5.31 -21.03 12.38
C MET A 7 -4.93 -21.30 13.84
N GLU A 8 -3.90 -22.10 14.11
CA GLU A 8 -3.42 -22.39 15.46
C GLU A 8 -2.96 -21.11 16.18
N ILE A 9 -2.15 -20.27 15.53
CA ILE A 9 -1.63 -19.01 16.08
C ILE A 9 -2.79 -18.04 16.34
N TRP A 10 -3.66 -17.83 15.37
CA TRP A 10 -4.77 -16.88 15.50
C TRP A 10 -5.83 -17.32 16.51
N SER A 11 -6.13 -18.63 16.59
CA SER A 11 -7.02 -19.17 17.63
C SER A 11 -6.43 -18.94 19.02
N TYR A 12 -5.14 -19.24 19.21
CA TYR A 12 -4.45 -19.00 20.47
C TYR A 12 -4.47 -17.52 20.87
N ILE A 13 -4.20 -16.61 19.95
CA ILE A 13 -4.27 -15.16 20.17
C ILE A 13 -5.67 -14.73 20.59
N GLN A 14 -6.71 -15.25 19.94
CA GLN A 14 -8.10 -14.93 20.27
C GLN A 14 -8.48 -15.45 21.68
N GLU A 15 -8.08 -16.67 22.01
CA GLU A 15 -8.41 -17.32 23.30
C GLU A 15 -7.67 -16.69 24.49
N HIS A 16 -6.47 -16.14 24.25
CA HIS A 16 -5.60 -15.54 25.27
C HIS A 16 -5.49 -14.03 25.17
N ASP A 17 -6.47 -13.38 24.54
CA ASP A 17 -6.47 -11.92 24.39
C ASP A 17 -6.53 -11.23 25.76
N ASN A 18 -5.56 -10.37 26.02
CA ASN A 18 -5.48 -9.58 27.26
C ASN A 18 -6.19 -8.21 27.18
N GLY A 19 -6.88 -7.93 26.06
CA GLY A 19 -7.58 -6.67 25.82
C GLY A 19 -6.69 -5.45 25.49
N ILE A 20 -5.36 -5.61 25.45
CA ILE A 20 -4.40 -4.52 25.28
C ILE A 20 -3.51 -4.74 24.05
N THR A 21 -2.99 -5.97 23.89
CA THR A 21 -2.01 -6.29 22.83
C THR A 21 -2.64 -6.19 21.45
N ASN A 22 -1.90 -5.59 20.52
CA ASN A 22 -2.18 -5.61 19.09
C ASN A 22 -1.13 -6.47 18.38
N PHE A 23 -1.55 -7.32 17.46
CA PHE A 23 -0.69 -8.15 16.65
C PHE A 23 -0.72 -7.68 15.20
N HIS A 24 0.45 -7.43 14.63
CA HIS A 24 0.62 -7.04 13.24
C HIS A 24 1.14 -8.22 12.44
N PHE A 25 0.42 -8.60 11.38
CA PHE A 25 0.81 -9.68 10.47
C PHE A 25 0.92 -9.17 9.04
N GLU A 26 2.04 -9.52 8.39
CA GLU A 26 2.16 -9.43 6.93
C GLU A 26 1.60 -10.71 6.31
N ILE A 27 0.67 -10.56 5.38
CA ILE A 27 -0.03 -11.70 4.75
C ILE A 27 -0.19 -11.54 3.25
N SER A 28 -0.42 -12.67 2.56
CA SER A 28 -0.95 -12.71 1.20
C SER A 28 -2.45 -12.99 1.27
N ALA A 29 -3.28 -11.97 1.16
CA ALA A 29 -4.72 -12.07 1.40
C ALA A 29 -5.46 -12.95 0.38
N ASP A 30 -4.92 -13.12 -0.83
CA ASP A 30 -5.44 -14.03 -1.85
C ASP A 30 -5.32 -15.52 -1.48
N LEU A 31 -4.53 -15.83 -0.45
CA LEU A 31 -4.38 -17.18 0.08
C LEU A 31 -5.33 -17.47 1.25
N LEU A 32 -6.00 -16.47 1.81
CA LEU A 32 -6.93 -16.67 2.92
C LEU A 32 -8.13 -17.53 2.48
N ASN A 33 -8.47 -18.50 3.33
CA ASN A 33 -9.66 -19.33 3.14
C ASN A 33 -10.85 -18.85 4.00
N GLY A 34 -12.01 -19.50 3.82
CA GLY A 34 -13.23 -19.11 4.52
C GLY A 34 -13.17 -19.30 6.04
N GLU A 35 -12.41 -20.29 6.54
CA GLU A 35 -12.27 -20.56 7.99
C GLU A 35 -11.39 -19.48 8.65
N GLU A 36 -10.29 -19.11 8.00
CA GLU A 36 -9.41 -18.04 8.44
C GLU A 36 -10.14 -16.69 8.49
N LEU A 37 -10.92 -16.37 7.45
CA LEU A 37 -11.75 -15.15 7.44
C LEU A 37 -12.82 -15.16 8.53
N ALA A 38 -13.45 -16.33 8.79
CA ALA A 38 -14.43 -16.47 9.86
C ALA A 38 -13.82 -16.36 11.26
N LEU A 39 -12.57 -16.79 11.45
CA LEU A 39 -11.84 -16.60 12.70
C LEU A 39 -11.48 -15.13 12.91
N LEU A 40 -10.93 -14.47 11.90
CA LEU A 40 -10.61 -13.04 11.94
C LEU A 40 -11.84 -12.19 12.28
N ALA A 41 -13.02 -12.53 11.72
CA ALA A 41 -14.27 -11.82 11.98
C ALA A 41 -14.73 -11.86 13.45
N LYS A 42 -14.25 -12.83 14.23
CA LYS A 42 -14.59 -12.98 15.66
C LYS A 42 -13.65 -12.24 16.60
N MET A 43 -12.54 -11.73 16.09
CA MET A 43 -11.55 -11.04 16.91
C MET A 43 -12.07 -9.66 17.35
N ARG A 44 -11.68 -9.21 18.56
CA ARG A 44 -12.04 -7.86 18.97
C ARG A 44 -11.38 -6.79 18.09
N PRO A 45 -12.01 -5.62 17.95
CA PRO A 45 -11.36 -4.49 17.29
C PRO A 45 -10.01 -4.14 17.94
N GLY A 46 -8.98 -3.96 17.10
CA GLY A 46 -7.64 -3.63 17.55
C GLY A 46 -6.80 -4.81 18.07
N LEU A 47 -7.28 -6.06 18.01
CA LEU A 47 -6.45 -7.23 18.34
C LEU A 47 -5.46 -7.55 17.23
N VAL A 48 -5.91 -7.50 15.98
CA VAL A 48 -5.10 -7.82 14.79
C VAL A 48 -5.11 -6.67 13.79
N GLN A 49 -3.97 -6.43 13.20
CA GLN A 49 -3.74 -5.58 12.04
C GLN A 49 -3.11 -6.43 10.93
N LEU A 50 -3.59 -6.28 9.72
CA LEU A 50 -3.09 -7.02 8.55
C LEU A 50 -2.45 -6.07 7.55
N GLU A 51 -1.17 -6.28 7.26
CA GLU A 51 -0.46 -5.65 6.16
C GLU A 51 -0.47 -6.59 4.95
N ILE A 52 -0.98 -6.10 3.83
CA ILE A 52 -1.21 -6.87 2.63
C ILE A 52 -0.48 -6.20 1.48
N GLY A 53 0.66 -6.77 1.13
CA GLY A 53 1.43 -6.28 0.01
C GLY A 53 0.74 -6.59 -1.33
N VAL A 54 0.04 -5.64 -1.91
CA VAL A 54 -0.49 -5.73 -3.28
C VAL A 54 0.63 -5.55 -4.29
N GLN A 55 1.51 -4.62 -4.03
CA GLN A 55 2.68 -4.18 -4.82
C GLN A 55 2.29 -3.45 -6.11
N SER A 56 1.45 -4.03 -6.95
CA SER A 56 0.90 -3.52 -8.21
C SER A 56 -0.36 -4.28 -8.58
N THR A 57 -1.24 -3.71 -9.39
CA THR A 57 -2.34 -4.45 -10.07
C THR A 57 -2.02 -4.77 -11.53
N ASN A 58 -0.83 -4.41 -12.01
CA ASN A 58 -0.34 -4.77 -13.33
C ASN A 58 0.20 -6.20 -13.33
N LEU A 59 -0.47 -7.11 -14.01
CA LEU A 59 -0.08 -8.52 -14.07
C LEU A 59 1.33 -8.74 -14.64
N GLN A 60 1.74 -7.96 -15.64
CA GLN A 60 3.09 -8.04 -16.21
C GLN A 60 4.17 -7.63 -15.19
N THR A 61 3.86 -6.62 -14.37
CA THR A 61 4.73 -6.18 -13.27
C THR A 61 4.85 -7.27 -12.22
N LEU A 62 3.73 -7.86 -11.79
CA LEU A 62 3.74 -8.94 -10.80
C LEU A 62 4.53 -10.16 -11.29
N GLU A 63 4.35 -10.56 -12.54
CA GLU A 63 5.11 -11.65 -13.16
C GLU A 63 6.62 -11.33 -13.19
N ALA A 64 6.99 -10.12 -13.59
CA ALA A 64 8.39 -9.69 -13.66
C ALA A 64 9.10 -9.70 -12.31
N VAL A 65 8.39 -9.49 -11.21
CA VAL A 65 8.94 -9.58 -9.85
C VAL A 65 8.70 -10.96 -9.20
N ARG A 66 8.28 -11.95 -9.98
CA ARG A 66 8.00 -13.33 -9.55
C ARG A 66 6.95 -13.42 -8.44
N ARG A 67 5.97 -12.54 -8.47
CA ARG A 67 4.86 -12.53 -7.51
C ARG A 67 3.60 -13.07 -8.17
N HIS A 68 3.07 -14.14 -7.62
CA HIS A 68 1.82 -14.76 -8.06
C HIS A 68 0.70 -14.36 -7.11
N THR A 69 -0.05 -13.34 -7.45
CA THR A 69 -1.17 -12.84 -6.65
C THR A 69 -2.45 -12.94 -7.46
N ASN A 70 -3.48 -13.55 -6.88
CA ASN A 70 -4.82 -13.52 -7.46
C ASN A 70 -5.54 -12.25 -6.96
N LEU A 71 -5.58 -11.21 -7.80
CA LEU A 71 -6.14 -9.90 -7.45
C LEU A 71 -7.64 -9.96 -7.11
N ASP A 72 -8.42 -10.84 -7.76
CA ASP A 72 -9.85 -10.99 -7.46
C ASP A 72 -10.06 -11.60 -6.09
N LYS A 73 -9.31 -12.65 -5.73
CA LYS A 73 -9.35 -13.25 -4.40
C LYS A 73 -8.88 -12.27 -3.34
N LEU A 74 -7.79 -11.54 -3.59
CA LEU A 74 -7.29 -10.49 -2.70
C LEU A 74 -8.38 -9.45 -2.43
N ARG A 75 -9.01 -8.91 -3.48
CA ARG A 75 -10.11 -7.94 -3.36
C ARG A 75 -11.27 -8.51 -2.53
N HIS A 76 -11.70 -9.74 -2.80
CA HIS A 76 -12.75 -10.39 -2.03
C HIS A 76 -12.40 -10.54 -0.54
N ALA A 77 -11.17 -10.97 -0.24
CA ALA A 77 -10.69 -11.10 1.14
C ALA A 77 -10.67 -9.74 1.86
N VAL A 78 -10.13 -8.69 1.23
CA VAL A 78 -10.10 -7.34 1.79
C VAL A 78 -11.52 -6.82 2.06
N VAL A 79 -12.44 -6.94 1.10
CA VAL A 79 -13.83 -6.52 1.27
C VAL A 79 -14.51 -7.28 2.40
N ARG A 80 -14.27 -8.58 2.51
CA ARG A 80 -14.83 -9.41 3.58
C ARG A 80 -14.29 -9.01 4.96
N ILE A 81 -12.97 -8.82 5.09
CA ILE A 81 -12.36 -8.36 6.35
C ILE A 81 -12.89 -6.97 6.72
N HIS A 82 -12.99 -6.07 5.75
CA HIS A 82 -13.47 -4.71 5.98
C HIS A 82 -14.94 -4.66 6.44
N SER A 83 -15.78 -5.59 5.98
CA SER A 83 -17.20 -5.63 6.35
C SER A 83 -17.47 -5.87 7.84
N GLU A 84 -16.54 -6.48 8.56
CA GLU A 84 -16.67 -6.76 9.99
C GLU A 84 -16.15 -5.61 10.88
N TYR A 85 -15.47 -4.61 10.31
CA TYR A 85 -14.96 -3.40 11.00
C TYR A 85 -14.06 -3.64 12.21
N ASN A 86 -13.47 -4.83 12.35
CA ASN A 86 -12.69 -5.21 13.53
C ASN A 86 -11.19 -5.32 13.27
N ILE A 87 -10.77 -5.50 12.02
CA ILE A 87 -9.37 -5.65 11.60
C ILE A 87 -8.92 -4.38 10.87
N HIS A 88 -7.79 -3.83 11.30
CA HIS A 88 -7.11 -2.76 10.57
C HIS A 88 -6.39 -3.34 9.35
N VAL A 89 -6.79 -2.93 8.15
CA VAL A 89 -6.21 -3.37 6.89
C VAL A 89 -5.28 -2.29 6.34
N HIS A 90 -4.05 -2.69 6.09
CA HIS A 90 -3.02 -1.90 5.46
C HIS A 90 -2.69 -2.52 4.09
N LEU A 91 -2.81 -1.74 3.02
CA LEU A 91 -2.49 -2.17 1.66
C LEU A 91 -1.26 -1.42 1.14
N ASP A 92 -0.34 -2.15 0.49
CA ASP A 92 0.91 -1.59 0.00
C ASP A 92 1.01 -1.62 -1.51
N LEU A 93 1.48 -0.53 -2.08
CA LEU A 93 1.94 -0.40 -3.46
C LEU A 93 3.42 -0.07 -3.49
N ILE A 94 4.14 -0.51 -4.53
CA ILE A 94 5.56 -0.19 -4.72
C ILE A 94 5.76 0.50 -6.06
N ALA A 95 6.21 1.75 -6.03
CA ALA A 95 6.63 2.48 -7.22
C ALA A 95 8.05 2.07 -7.66
N GLY A 96 8.28 2.04 -8.97
CA GLY A 96 9.58 1.69 -9.54
C GLY A 96 9.77 0.22 -9.88
N LEU A 97 8.69 -0.56 -9.87
CA LEU A 97 8.71 -1.95 -10.34
C LEU A 97 8.85 -2.03 -11.87
N PRO A 98 9.42 -3.13 -12.40
CA PRO A 98 9.50 -3.35 -13.85
C PRO A 98 8.13 -3.35 -14.53
N TYR A 99 8.06 -2.84 -15.77
CA TYR A 99 6.84 -2.76 -16.59
C TYR A 99 5.71 -1.91 -16.01
N GLU A 100 5.99 -1.08 -15.02
CA GLU A 100 5.02 -0.16 -14.45
C GLU A 100 5.41 1.29 -14.71
N ASP A 101 4.79 1.88 -15.72
CA ASP A 101 4.89 3.30 -16.02
C ASP A 101 3.92 4.13 -15.15
N MET A 102 3.97 5.45 -15.27
CA MET A 102 3.11 6.34 -14.49
C MET A 102 1.62 6.03 -14.69
N GLY A 103 1.19 5.75 -15.92
CA GLY A 103 -0.21 5.41 -16.21
C GLY A 103 -0.64 4.08 -15.56
N SER A 104 0.24 3.08 -15.57
CA SER A 104 0.01 1.81 -14.88
C SER A 104 -0.04 1.98 -13.38
N PHE A 105 0.89 2.74 -12.79
CA PHE A 105 0.90 3.03 -11.37
C PHE A 105 -0.37 3.78 -10.91
N ILE A 106 -0.83 4.76 -11.69
CA ILE A 106 -2.10 5.47 -11.44
C ILE A 106 -3.28 4.49 -11.40
N ARG A 107 -3.34 3.53 -12.31
CA ARG A 107 -4.39 2.47 -12.28
C ARG A 107 -4.27 1.62 -11.02
N SER A 108 -3.07 1.12 -10.70
CA SER A 108 -2.81 0.34 -9.48
C SER A 108 -3.22 1.11 -8.21
N PHE A 109 -2.89 2.40 -8.14
CA PHE A 109 -3.29 3.26 -7.03
C PHE A 109 -4.81 3.35 -6.89
N ASN A 110 -5.52 3.67 -7.98
CA ASN A 110 -6.97 3.83 -7.96
C ASN A 110 -7.69 2.50 -7.65
N ASP A 111 -7.18 1.38 -8.15
CA ASP A 111 -7.69 0.04 -7.87
C ASP A 111 -7.60 -0.29 -6.38
N VAL A 112 -6.42 -0.08 -5.77
CA VAL A 112 -6.18 -0.36 -4.35
C VAL A 112 -6.94 0.63 -3.46
N TYR A 113 -6.95 1.91 -3.81
CA TYR A 113 -7.73 2.93 -3.10
C TYR A 113 -9.23 2.59 -3.08
N SER A 114 -9.76 2.00 -4.15
CA SER A 114 -11.17 1.57 -4.24
C SER A 114 -11.55 0.48 -3.23
N MET A 115 -10.58 -0.28 -2.71
CA MET A 115 -10.78 -1.28 -1.67
C MET A 115 -10.95 -0.66 -0.27
N ARG A 116 -10.71 0.65 -0.13
CA ARG A 116 -10.88 1.45 1.10
C ARG A 116 -10.11 0.91 2.31
N PRO A 117 -8.79 0.63 2.18
CA PRO A 117 -8.01 0.23 3.34
C PRO A 117 -8.02 1.33 4.41
N GLN A 118 -7.80 0.97 5.68
CA GLN A 118 -7.60 1.97 6.72
C GLN A 118 -6.25 2.69 6.57
N GLN A 119 -5.29 2.03 5.94
CA GLN A 119 -3.99 2.63 5.60
C GLN A 119 -3.57 2.18 4.19
N LEU A 120 -3.15 3.13 3.37
CA LEU A 120 -2.59 2.90 2.03
C LEU A 120 -1.14 3.38 2.02
N GLN A 121 -0.21 2.45 1.87
CA GLN A 121 1.21 2.77 1.80
C GLN A 121 1.69 2.80 0.35
N LEU A 122 2.33 3.89 -0.03
CA LEU A 122 3.09 3.98 -1.25
C LEU A 122 4.58 3.80 -0.92
N GLY A 123 5.10 2.60 -1.20
CA GLY A 123 6.52 2.31 -1.06
C GLY A 123 7.28 2.61 -2.36
N PHE A 124 8.59 2.66 -2.26
CA PHE A 124 9.50 2.78 -3.40
C PHE A 124 10.43 1.57 -3.43
N LEU A 125 10.65 1.02 -4.63
CA LEU A 125 11.47 -0.17 -4.78
C LEU A 125 12.83 0.02 -4.11
N LYS A 126 13.18 -0.93 -3.23
CA LYS A 126 14.51 -1.06 -2.62
C LYS A 126 15.21 -2.28 -3.22
N VAL A 127 16.29 -2.03 -3.93
CA VAL A 127 17.06 -3.09 -4.62
C VAL A 127 18.07 -3.67 -3.63
N LEU A 128 17.62 -4.66 -2.88
CA LEU A 128 18.45 -5.28 -1.85
C LEU A 128 19.56 -6.15 -2.46
N LYS A 129 20.73 -6.14 -1.85
CA LYS A 129 21.87 -6.96 -2.27
C LYS A 129 21.54 -8.44 -2.21
N GLY A 130 21.90 -9.18 -3.25
CA GLY A 130 21.59 -10.60 -3.41
C GLY A 130 20.14 -10.90 -3.82
N SER A 131 19.32 -9.88 -4.07
CA SER A 131 17.95 -10.08 -4.54
C SER A 131 17.88 -10.32 -6.04
N TYR A 132 16.82 -10.99 -6.49
CA TYR A 132 16.54 -11.17 -7.92
C TYR A 132 16.48 -9.83 -8.70
N LEU A 133 15.93 -8.79 -8.09
CA LEU A 133 15.87 -7.48 -8.75
C LEU A 133 17.23 -6.80 -8.86
N GLU A 134 18.19 -7.10 -7.98
CA GLU A 134 19.57 -6.65 -8.18
C GLU A 134 20.20 -7.35 -9.40
N GLU A 135 20.03 -8.67 -9.54
CA GLU A 135 20.52 -9.42 -10.71
C GLU A 135 19.91 -8.88 -12.02
N MET A 136 18.64 -8.49 -12.00
CA MET A 136 17.90 -8.01 -13.15
C MET A 136 17.98 -6.49 -13.36
N ALA A 137 18.66 -5.75 -12.48
CA ALA A 137 18.66 -4.28 -12.49
C ALA A 137 19.10 -3.72 -13.84
N GLN A 138 20.18 -4.26 -14.43
CA GLN A 138 20.64 -3.83 -15.74
C GLN A 138 19.62 -4.12 -16.85
N THR A 139 19.01 -5.31 -16.83
CA THR A 139 17.99 -5.74 -17.82
C THR A 139 16.76 -4.81 -17.80
N TYR A 140 16.29 -4.46 -16.61
CA TYR A 140 15.14 -3.57 -16.41
C TYR A 140 15.53 -2.08 -16.39
N GLY A 141 16.82 -1.75 -16.53
CA GLY A 141 17.32 -0.36 -16.49
C GLY A 141 16.97 0.32 -15.16
N ILE A 142 16.99 -0.45 -14.05
CA ILE A 142 16.76 0.06 -12.70
C ILE A 142 18.06 0.72 -12.22
N VAL A 143 17.99 2.00 -11.92
CA VAL A 143 19.06 2.75 -11.25
C VAL A 143 18.59 3.09 -9.85
N TYR A 144 19.42 2.80 -8.87
CA TYR A 144 19.10 2.93 -7.46
C TYR A 144 20.28 3.46 -6.64
N GLN A 145 20.04 3.90 -5.42
CA GLN A 145 21.09 4.38 -4.52
C GLN A 145 22.05 3.24 -4.17
N ASN A 146 23.36 3.51 -4.18
CA ASN A 146 24.39 2.52 -3.86
C ASN A 146 24.60 2.32 -2.34
N CYS A 147 23.89 3.07 -1.51
CA CYS A 147 23.87 2.97 -0.05
C CYS A 147 22.45 2.72 0.49
N PRO A 148 22.29 2.18 1.68
CA PRO A 148 20.97 1.99 2.28
C PRO A 148 20.14 3.28 2.27
N PRO A 149 18.86 3.18 1.94
CA PRO A 149 18.03 1.97 1.78
C PRO A 149 18.04 1.36 0.37
N TYR A 150 18.98 1.69 -0.51
CA TYR A 150 19.08 1.17 -1.89
C TYR A 150 17.83 1.49 -2.75
N GLU A 151 17.24 2.63 -2.51
CA GLU A 151 15.99 3.04 -3.14
C GLU A 151 16.18 3.39 -4.61
N VAL A 152 15.17 3.03 -5.42
CA VAL A 152 15.11 3.33 -6.84
C VAL A 152 15.19 4.85 -7.11
N LEU A 153 15.96 5.22 -8.11
CA LEU A 153 16.05 6.59 -8.63
C LEU A 153 15.25 6.75 -9.92
N TYR A 154 15.36 5.77 -10.83
CA TYR A 154 14.56 5.68 -12.06
C TYR A 154 14.65 4.28 -12.66
N THR A 155 13.77 3.98 -13.61
CA THR A 155 13.73 2.73 -14.35
C THR A 155 13.52 3.01 -15.85
N LYS A 156 13.40 1.96 -16.68
CA LYS A 156 12.98 2.13 -18.08
C LYS A 156 11.58 2.75 -18.22
N TRP A 157 10.73 2.65 -17.21
CA TRP A 157 9.29 3.01 -17.25
C TRP A 157 8.96 4.26 -16.45
N LEU A 158 9.72 4.56 -15.40
CA LEU A 158 9.57 5.76 -14.56
C LEU A 158 10.85 6.58 -14.58
N SER A 159 10.75 7.84 -14.98
CA SER A 159 11.85 8.79 -14.87
C SER A 159 12.13 9.19 -13.42
N TYR A 160 13.26 9.83 -13.17
CA TYR A 160 13.56 10.41 -11.86
C TYR A 160 12.52 11.46 -11.44
N GLY A 161 12.04 12.26 -12.40
CA GLY A 161 10.97 13.23 -12.16
C GLY A 161 9.67 12.56 -11.73
N ASP A 162 9.32 11.41 -12.32
CA ASP A 162 8.15 10.62 -11.93
C ASP A 162 8.28 10.08 -10.49
N ILE A 163 9.46 9.56 -10.14
CA ILE A 163 9.73 9.09 -8.76
C ILE A 163 9.54 10.24 -7.75
N ILE A 164 10.09 11.42 -8.04
CA ILE A 164 9.93 12.60 -7.17
C ILE A 164 8.46 13.03 -7.08
N ARG A 165 7.71 12.98 -8.19
CA ARG A 165 6.28 13.26 -8.20
C ARG A 165 5.51 12.28 -7.31
N LEU A 166 5.78 10.97 -7.44
CA LEU A 166 5.15 9.94 -6.62
C LEU A 166 5.47 10.09 -5.13
N LYS A 167 6.70 10.51 -4.77
CA LYS A 167 7.05 10.83 -3.37
C LYS A 167 6.20 11.97 -2.79
N ARG A 168 5.91 12.98 -3.59
CA ARG A 168 5.02 14.07 -3.16
C ARG A 168 3.59 13.59 -3.00
N VAL A 169 3.11 12.71 -3.89
CA VAL A 169 1.79 12.08 -3.77
C VAL A 169 1.71 11.22 -2.51
N GLU A 170 2.75 10.43 -2.25
CA GLU A 170 2.85 9.60 -1.03
C GLU A 170 2.69 10.46 0.23
N GLU A 171 3.42 11.59 0.34
CA GLU A 171 3.29 12.50 1.48
C GLU A 171 1.86 13.08 1.61
N MET A 172 1.16 13.33 0.50
CA MET A 172 -0.24 13.75 0.56
C MET A 172 -1.17 12.65 1.05
N VAL A 173 -0.92 11.40 0.66
CA VAL A 173 -1.68 10.24 1.17
C VAL A 173 -1.46 10.08 2.67
N GLU A 174 -0.21 10.18 3.16
CA GLU A 174 0.09 10.13 4.59
C GLU A 174 -0.62 11.26 5.37
N LEU A 175 -0.55 12.48 4.88
CA LEU A 175 -1.11 13.63 5.56
C LEU A 175 -2.65 13.67 5.56
N TYR A 176 -3.30 13.24 4.49
CA TYR A 176 -4.72 13.44 4.29
C TYR A 176 -5.55 12.17 4.38
N TYR A 177 -5.01 11.01 4.02
CA TYR A 177 -5.70 9.72 4.10
C TYR A 177 -5.32 8.97 5.38
N ASN A 178 -4.06 8.59 5.52
CA ASN A 178 -3.58 7.71 6.59
C ASN A 178 -3.69 8.34 7.97
N SER A 179 -3.59 9.66 8.06
CA SER A 179 -3.76 10.39 9.33
C SER A 179 -5.18 10.31 9.92
N ASN A 180 -6.17 9.90 9.13
CA ASN A 180 -7.60 9.88 9.50
C ASN A 180 -8.15 11.22 10.04
N GLN A 181 -7.45 12.34 9.75
CA GLN A 181 -7.85 13.67 10.26
C GLN A 181 -8.85 14.39 9.33
N PHE A 182 -8.99 13.93 8.09
CA PHE A 182 -9.75 14.60 7.04
C PHE A 182 -10.85 13.71 6.44
N THR A 183 -11.39 12.77 7.23
CA THR A 183 -12.36 11.75 6.79
C THR A 183 -13.63 12.33 6.17
N HIS A 184 -14.05 13.53 6.58
CA HIS A 184 -15.21 14.22 6.00
C HIS A 184 -14.84 15.07 4.78
N LEU A 185 -13.63 15.63 4.75
CA LEU A 185 -13.18 16.52 3.68
C LEU A 185 -12.81 15.72 2.42
N ILE A 186 -12.08 14.61 2.58
CA ILE A 186 -11.55 13.83 1.45
C ILE A 186 -12.65 13.36 0.49
N PRO A 187 -13.79 12.77 0.94
CA PRO A 187 -14.86 12.36 0.02
C PRO A 187 -15.46 13.53 -0.78
N VAL A 188 -15.62 14.70 -0.14
CA VAL A 188 -16.13 15.90 -0.81
C VAL A 188 -15.15 16.42 -1.84
N LEU A 189 -13.85 16.47 -1.48
CA LEU A 189 -12.80 16.90 -2.39
C LEU A 189 -12.66 15.94 -3.56
N GLN A 190 -12.61 14.64 -3.29
CA GLN A 190 -12.49 13.58 -4.30
C GLN A 190 -13.61 13.65 -5.36
N SER A 191 -14.84 14.03 -4.97
CA SER A 191 -15.95 14.18 -5.93
C SER A 191 -15.74 15.26 -7.01
N ARG A 192 -14.70 16.08 -6.88
CA ARG A 192 -14.33 17.15 -7.83
C ARG A 192 -13.23 16.73 -8.80
N PHE A 193 -12.69 15.52 -8.66
CA PHE A 193 -11.60 15.03 -9.48
C PHE A 193 -12.02 13.77 -10.24
N GLU A 194 -11.36 13.52 -11.35
CA GLU A 194 -11.61 12.36 -12.19
C GLU A 194 -11.38 11.04 -11.45
N ASN A 195 -10.37 10.99 -10.60
CA ASN A 195 -10.01 9.82 -9.80
C ASN A 195 -9.22 10.24 -8.55
N PRO A 196 -9.08 9.33 -7.57
CA PRO A 196 -8.35 9.62 -6.33
C PRO A 196 -6.91 10.06 -6.55
N PHE A 197 -6.17 9.40 -7.45
CA PHE A 197 -4.78 9.77 -7.72
C PHE A 197 -4.67 11.22 -8.18
N ALA A 198 -5.52 11.66 -9.12
CA ALA A 198 -5.51 13.03 -9.63
C ALA A 198 -5.74 14.09 -8.52
N MET A 199 -6.54 13.75 -7.51
CA MET A 199 -6.74 14.61 -6.34
C MET A 199 -5.44 14.77 -5.53
N TYR A 200 -4.80 13.66 -5.16
CA TYR A 200 -3.56 13.71 -4.36
C TYR A 200 -2.40 14.34 -5.13
N ASP A 201 -2.30 14.08 -6.42
CA ASP A 201 -1.33 14.69 -7.31
C ASP A 201 -1.51 16.22 -7.38
N LYS A 202 -2.76 16.69 -7.47
CA LYS A 202 -3.05 18.13 -7.45
C LYS A 202 -2.78 18.78 -6.10
N LEU A 203 -3.03 18.06 -5.00
CA LEU A 203 -2.62 18.53 -3.66
C LEU A 203 -1.09 18.62 -3.56
N ALA A 204 -0.37 17.65 -4.12
CA ALA A 204 1.10 17.65 -4.17
C ALA A 204 1.65 18.83 -4.97
N ASP A 205 1.05 19.16 -6.12
CA ASP A 205 1.40 20.36 -6.89
C ASP A 205 1.21 21.63 -6.04
N PHE A 206 0.07 21.78 -5.39
CA PHE A 206 -0.22 22.92 -4.51
C PHE A 206 0.80 23.04 -3.38
N TYR A 207 1.15 21.93 -2.72
CA TYR A 207 2.17 21.92 -1.67
C TYR A 207 3.53 22.32 -2.20
N HIS A 208 3.88 21.87 -3.39
CA HIS A 208 5.13 22.23 -4.05
C HIS A 208 5.20 23.72 -4.38
N GLU A 209 4.16 24.27 -4.98
CA GLU A 209 4.06 25.70 -5.31
C GLU A 209 4.15 26.59 -4.08
N LYS A 210 3.61 26.15 -2.94
CA LYS A 210 3.65 26.87 -1.67
C LYS A 210 4.91 26.64 -0.83
N GLY A 211 5.81 25.73 -1.25
CA GLY A 211 6.99 25.36 -0.48
C GLY A 211 6.69 24.56 0.80
N TYR A 212 5.51 23.95 0.90
CA TYR A 212 5.05 23.25 2.10
C TYR A 212 5.74 21.91 2.36
N PHE A 213 6.46 21.37 1.39
CA PHE A 213 7.33 20.21 1.61
C PHE A 213 8.61 20.57 2.40
N VAL A 214 9.00 21.85 2.41
CA VAL A 214 10.13 22.33 3.20
C VAL A 214 9.68 22.78 4.59
N HIS A 215 8.51 23.41 4.66
CA HIS A 215 7.92 23.93 5.89
C HIS A 215 6.46 23.51 5.97
N THR A 216 6.26 22.26 6.44
CA THR A 216 4.91 21.68 6.53
C THR A 216 4.03 22.52 7.45
N PRO A 217 2.90 23.06 6.95
CA PRO A 217 2.02 23.90 7.75
C PRO A 217 1.37 23.10 8.88
N ALA A 218 1.12 23.78 10.00
CA ALA A 218 0.35 23.21 11.10
C ALA A 218 -1.06 22.79 10.62
N ARG A 219 -1.66 21.78 11.28
CA ARG A 219 -2.98 21.22 10.91
C ARG A 219 -4.06 22.30 10.70
N ALA A 220 -4.06 23.36 11.52
CA ALA A 220 -5.04 24.44 11.45
C ALA A 220 -4.95 25.26 10.14
N TYR A 221 -3.88 25.13 9.37
CA TYR A 221 -3.64 25.83 8.11
C TYR A 221 -3.66 24.91 6.88
N ARG A 222 -3.94 23.64 7.06
CA ARG A 222 -4.14 22.65 6.00
C ARG A 222 -5.60 22.56 5.62
#